data_464d8c28e6a5b12f252d4ba0f0b9d1fb
#
_entry.id   464d8c28e6a5b12f252d4ba0f0b9d1fb
#
_cell.length_a   1.000
_cell.length_b   1.000
_cell.length_c   1.000
_cell.angle_alpha   90.00
_cell.angle_beta   90.00
_cell.angle_gamma   90.00
#
_symmetry.space_group_name_H-M   'P 1'
#
loop_
_entity.id
_entity.type
_entity.pdbx_description
1 polymer ?
#
loop_
_entity_poly.entity_id
_entity_poly.type
_entity_poly.pdbx_seq_one_letter_code
_entity_poly.pdbx_strand_id
1 'polypeptide(L)'
;KKMKEEISIPLITSNRINMPETAEKILSDGDADMISMARPFLADPEWVNKAAEEKADEINTCIGCNQACLDHVFEQKVASCLVNPRACHETELVYEQTTNKKKVAVIGAGPAGLSAATIAAQRGHVVTLFDADNAIGGQFNMAKQIPGKEEFYETLRYFNKQILLHKVTLKLNTKVSVDDLQKSDFDEIIVATGIKPRALKIEGIEHEKVLSYIDVLKHKKPVGKRVAVIGAGGIGFDVSEYLSHKGESTSLNIDAWLKEWGIDKSIEARSGIEDIKPEFDPSPREIFMFKRSAGKFGGNLGKTTGWIHRSSLKKKKVQFISEVSYTKIDDEGLHYVQNKENKILKVDHIVICAGQIPFKELYQPLLDAGKNVNVIGGADFAGELDAKRAINQGCRLAAKL
;
A
#
# COMPACT_ATOMS: atom_id res chain seq x y z
N LYS A 1 11.58 -15.16 -26.23
CA LYS A 1 12.04 -16.46 -26.75
C LYS A 1 11.67 -16.65 -28.21
N LYS A 2 10.37 -16.85 -28.60
CA LYS A 2 9.94 -17.08 -30.00
C LYS A 2 10.49 -16.03 -30.98
N MET A 3 10.46 -14.74 -30.64
CA MET A 3 11.07 -13.70 -31.51
C MET A 3 12.57 -13.91 -31.72
N LYS A 4 13.29 -14.37 -30.69
CA LYS A 4 14.74 -14.62 -30.78
C LYS A 4 15.07 -15.76 -31.74
N GLU A 5 14.17 -16.71 -31.93
CA GLU A 5 14.30 -17.81 -32.89
C GLU A 5 14.10 -17.38 -34.34
N GLU A 6 13.36 -16.27 -34.57
CA GLU A 6 12.96 -15.79 -35.89
C GLU A 6 13.80 -14.61 -36.42
N ILE A 7 14.55 -13.89 -35.55
CA ILE A 7 15.29 -12.70 -35.92
C ILE A 7 16.79 -12.86 -35.69
N SER A 8 17.60 -12.27 -36.60
CA SER A 8 19.07 -12.29 -36.52
C SER A 8 19.68 -11.02 -35.91
N ILE A 9 18.87 -10.00 -35.65
CA ILE A 9 19.33 -8.76 -35.02
C ILE A 9 19.25 -8.85 -33.49
N PRO A 10 20.03 -8.07 -32.74
CA PRO A 10 19.93 -8.02 -31.28
C PRO A 10 18.52 -7.68 -30.81
N LEU A 11 18.02 -8.43 -29.84
CA LEU A 11 16.71 -8.26 -29.23
C LEU A 11 16.83 -7.62 -27.84
N ILE A 12 16.13 -6.52 -27.65
CA ILE A 12 16.00 -5.86 -26.35
C ILE A 12 14.62 -6.17 -25.79
N THR A 13 14.55 -6.74 -24.59
CA THR A 13 13.28 -6.97 -23.90
C THR A 13 13.04 -5.99 -22.77
N SER A 14 11.77 -5.77 -22.44
CA SER A 14 11.34 -4.87 -21.38
C SER A 14 10.05 -5.36 -20.72
N ASN A 15 9.60 -4.62 -19.73
CA ASN A 15 8.35 -4.79 -18.99
C ASN A 15 8.43 -5.72 -17.77
N ARG A 16 8.10 -5.16 -16.61
CA ARG A 16 8.02 -5.86 -15.31
C ARG A 16 9.30 -6.58 -14.86
N ILE A 17 10.44 -6.16 -15.34
CA ILE A 17 11.75 -6.65 -14.88
C ILE A 17 12.16 -5.75 -13.72
N ASN A 18 11.92 -6.20 -12.48
CA ASN A 18 12.06 -5.37 -11.29
C ASN A 18 13.33 -5.69 -10.48
N MET A 19 13.84 -6.92 -10.58
CA MET A 19 14.97 -7.40 -9.78
C MET A 19 16.05 -8.05 -10.66
N PRO A 20 17.32 -8.03 -10.23
CA PRO A 20 18.45 -8.57 -11.01
C PRO A 20 18.27 -10.03 -11.43
N GLU A 21 17.74 -10.88 -10.55
CA GLU A 21 17.56 -12.30 -10.83
C GLU A 21 16.66 -12.54 -12.06
N THR A 22 15.62 -11.71 -12.23
CA THR A 22 14.75 -11.78 -13.41
C THR A 22 15.48 -11.35 -14.67
N ALA A 23 16.28 -10.28 -14.59
CA ALA A 23 17.07 -9.77 -15.71
C ALA A 23 18.13 -10.80 -16.16
N GLU A 24 18.91 -11.32 -15.20
CA GLU A 24 19.95 -12.32 -15.45
C GLU A 24 19.36 -13.62 -16.01
N LYS A 25 18.21 -14.06 -15.49
CA LYS A 25 17.55 -15.26 -16.03
C LYS A 25 17.18 -15.09 -17.50
N ILE A 26 16.63 -13.96 -17.92
CA ILE A 26 16.27 -13.70 -19.32
C ILE A 26 17.50 -13.73 -20.22
N LEU A 27 18.62 -13.15 -19.77
CA LEU A 27 19.87 -13.12 -20.53
C LEU A 27 20.51 -14.49 -20.60
N SER A 28 20.59 -15.21 -19.48
CA SER A 28 21.20 -16.56 -19.42
C SER A 28 20.40 -17.60 -20.18
N ASP A 29 19.06 -17.47 -20.23
CA ASP A 29 18.19 -18.33 -21.03
C ASP A 29 18.28 -18.03 -22.54
N GLY A 30 18.98 -16.96 -22.92
CA GLY A 30 19.10 -16.52 -24.32
C GLY A 30 17.83 -15.99 -24.92
N ASP A 31 16.87 -15.56 -24.09
CA ASP A 31 15.57 -15.03 -24.52
C ASP A 31 15.66 -13.61 -25.08
N ALA A 32 16.71 -12.86 -24.70
CA ALA A 32 17.06 -11.52 -25.24
C ALA A 32 18.55 -11.26 -25.12
N ASP A 33 19.07 -10.29 -25.86
CA ASP A 33 20.46 -9.84 -25.79
C ASP A 33 20.67 -8.71 -24.81
N MET A 34 19.62 -7.94 -24.51
CA MET A 34 19.66 -6.78 -23.63
C MET A 34 18.35 -6.58 -22.91
N ILE A 35 18.42 -5.99 -21.72
CA ILE A 35 17.27 -5.60 -20.90
C ILE A 35 17.08 -4.08 -20.94
N SER A 36 15.85 -3.63 -21.12
CA SER A 36 15.46 -2.23 -21.00
C SER A 36 14.44 -2.05 -19.89
N MET A 37 14.64 -1.07 -19.02
CA MET A 37 13.77 -0.77 -17.89
C MET A 37 13.48 0.72 -17.81
N ALA A 38 12.26 1.11 -17.40
CA ALA A 38 11.90 2.50 -17.14
C ALA A 38 11.53 2.70 -15.66
N ARG A 39 10.42 2.12 -15.21
CA ARG A 39 9.93 2.30 -13.84
C ARG A 39 10.89 1.80 -12.73
N PRO A 40 11.65 0.72 -12.91
CA PRO A 40 12.68 0.34 -11.93
C PRO A 40 13.71 1.45 -11.68
N PHE A 41 14.13 2.20 -12.70
CA PHE A 41 15.05 3.34 -12.56
C PHE A 41 14.39 4.57 -11.89
N LEU A 42 13.07 4.75 -12.02
CA LEU A 42 12.36 5.75 -11.20
C LEU A 42 12.34 5.34 -9.73
N ALA A 43 12.17 4.06 -9.44
CA ALA A 43 12.18 3.56 -8.08
C ALA A 43 13.59 3.58 -7.46
N ASP A 44 14.60 3.20 -8.23
CA ASP A 44 16.00 3.19 -7.82
C ASP A 44 16.95 3.52 -8.99
N PRO A 45 17.50 4.72 -9.06
CA PRO A 45 18.44 5.09 -10.11
C PRO A 45 19.75 4.30 -10.06
N GLU A 46 20.14 3.78 -8.90
CA GLU A 46 21.35 3.00 -8.67
C GLU A 46 21.16 1.50 -8.91
N TRP A 47 20.02 1.10 -9.48
CA TRP A 47 19.65 -0.30 -9.65
C TRP A 47 20.75 -1.15 -10.31
N VAL A 48 21.35 -0.66 -11.42
CA VAL A 48 22.38 -1.41 -12.15
C VAL A 48 23.68 -1.49 -11.34
N ASN A 49 24.09 -0.39 -10.69
CA ASN A 49 25.28 -0.36 -9.86
C ASN A 49 25.13 -1.34 -8.68
N LYS A 50 23.96 -1.33 -8.02
CA LYS A 50 23.66 -2.28 -6.93
C LYS A 50 23.65 -3.72 -7.42
N ALA A 51 23.09 -3.99 -8.61
CA ALA A 51 23.11 -5.32 -9.21
C ALA A 51 24.54 -5.79 -9.49
N ALA A 52 25.39 -4.93 -10.07
CA ALA A 52 26.80 -5.24 -10.37
C ALA A 52 27.63 -5.47 -9.09
N GLU A 53 27.26 -4.88 -7.97
CA GLU A 53 27.90 -5.01 -6.66
C GLU A 53 27.30 -6.14 -5.81
N GLU A 54 26.40 -6.96 -6.36
CA GLU A 54 25.69 -8.04 -5.65
C GLU A 54 24.84 -7.54 -4.46
N LYS A 55 24.36 -6.28 -4.53
CA LYS A 55 23.56 -5.60 -3.50
C LYS A 55 22.06 -5.55 -3.87
N ALA A 56 21.53 -6.65 -4.40
CA ALA A 56 20.10 -6.71 -4.77
C ALA A 56 19.16 -6.39 -3.61
N ASP A 57 19.55 -6.72 -2.38
CA ASP A 57 18.80 -6.41 -1.16
C ASP A 57 18.75 -4.91 -0.80
N GLU A 58 19.57 -4.07 -1.43
CA GLU A 58 19.55 -2.60 -1.29
C GLU A 58 18.68 -1.90 -2.36
N ILE A 59 18.20 -2.62 -3.36
CA ILE A 59 17.38 -2.05 -4.43
C ILE A 59 15.99 -1.66 -3.91
N ASN A 60 15.58 -0.42 -4.17
CA ASN A 60 14.22 0.03 -3.95
C ASN A 60 13.34 -0.45 -5.11
N THR A 61 12.64 -1.56 -4.92
CA THR A 61 11.92 -2.26 -5.99
C THR A 61 10.70 -1.50 -6.47
N CYS A 62 10.52 -1.39 -7.79
CA CYS A 62 9.30 -0.87 -8.38
C CYS A 62 8.13 -1.83 -8.13
N ILE A 63 7.14 -1.41 -7.35
CA ILE A 63 5.96 -2.20 -6.96
C ILE A 63 4.83 -2.20 -8.02
N GLY A 64 5.05 -1.68 -9.21
CA GLY A 64 4.07 -1.71 -10.30
C GLY A 64 2.78 -0.93 -10.07
N CYS A 65 2.71 -0.03 -9.07
CA CYS A 65 1.49 0.65 -8.62
C CYS A 65 0.95 1.73 -9.58
N ASN A 66 1.78 2.26 -10.47
CA ASN A 66 1.50 3.37 -11.41
C ASN A 66 1.10 4.72 -10.79
N GLN A 67 0.96 4.84 -9.46
CA GLN A 67 0.30 5.97 -8.78
C GLN A 67 1.02 7.33 -8.90
N ALA A 68 2.36 7.34 -8.97
CA ALA A 68 3.13 8.59 -9.07
C ALA A 68 3.83 8.75 -10.43
N CYS A 69 3.87 7.71 -11.23
CA CYS A 69 4.38 7.78 -12.60
C CYS A 69 3.24 7.95 -13.61
N LEU A 70 2.57 6.87 -14.02
CA LEU A 70 1.55 6.93 -15.06
C LEU A 70 0.31 7.74 -14.68
N ASP A 71 -0.22 7.59 -13.45
CA ASP A 71 -1.39 8.36 -13.02
C ASP A 71 -1.08 9.87 -13.01
N HIS A 72 0.15 10.28 -12.61
CA HIS A 72 0.57 11.67 -12.67
C HIS A 72 0.62 12.20 -14.12
N VAL A 73 1.18 11.42 -15.06
CA VAL A 73 1.20 11.81 -16.47
C VAL A 73 -0.21 12.04 -17.01
N PHE A 74 -1.16 11.13 -16.71
CA PHE A 74 -2.57 11.29 -17.10
C PHE A 74 -3.29 12.45 -16.38
N GLU A 75 -2.71 12.98 -15.30
CA GLU A 75 -3.18 14.16 -14.59
C GLU A 75 -2.42 15.43 -14.96
N GLN A 76 -1.51 15.36 -15.95
CA GLN A 76 -0.62 16.46 -16.34
C GLN A 76 0.23 16.99 -15.18
N LYS A 77 0.63 16.10 -14.28
CA LYS A 77 1.54 16.35 -13.16
C LYS A 77 2.93 15.85 -13.52
N VAL A 78 3.95 16.42 -12.89
CA VAL A 78 5.32 15.90 -12.98
C VAL A 78 5.33 14.44 -12.51
N ALA A 79 5.92 13.56 -13.31
CA ALA A 79 6.09 12.17 -12.94
C ALA A 79 6.98 12.05 -11.70
N SER A 80 6.75 11.02 -10.89
CA SER A 80 7.57 10.68 -9.74
C SER A 80 7.43 9.18 -9.46
N CYS A 81 7.83 8.71 -8.28
CA CYS A 81 7.62 7.34 -7.86
C CYS A 81 7.05 7.29 -6.44
N LEU A 82 6.12 6.37 -6.18
CA LEU A 82 5.52 6.19 -4.86
C LEU A 82 6.57 5.83 -3.81
N VAL A 83 7.47 4.90 -4.14
CA VAL A 83 8.52 4.42 -3.23
C VAL A 83 9.78 5.29 -3.25
N ASN A 84 9.92 6.17 -4.25
CA ASN A 84 11.05 7.10 -4.36
C ASN A 84 10.56 8.51 -4.75
N PRO A 85 10.16 9.34 -3.78
CA PRO A 85 9.71 10.72 -4.07
C PRO A 85 10.75 11.62 -4.73
N ARG A 86 12.03 11.23 -4.67
CA ARG A 86 13.12 11.96 -5.32
C ARG A 86 13.09 11.83 -6.85
N ALA A 87 12.49 10.76 -7.39
CA ALA A 87 12.37 10.57 -8.83
C ALA A 87 11.70 11.77 -9.50
N CYS A 88 12.38 12.36 -10.49
CA CYS A 88 12.03 13.61 -11.19
C CYS A 88 12.00 14.87 -10.29
N HIS A 89 12.59 14.78 -9.09
CA HIS A 89 12.78 15.88 -8.13
C HIS A 89 14.19 15.87 -7.54
N GLU A 90 15.18 15.36 -8.28
CA GLU A 90 16.55 15.13 -7.82
C GLU A 90 17.27 16.44 -7.44
N THR A 91 16.92 17.54 -8.10
CA THR A 91 17.46 18.88 -7.82
C THR A 91 16.78 19.60 -6.65
N GLU A 92 15.58 19.15 -6.25
CA GLU A 92 14.83 19.71 -5.12
C GLU A 92 15.04 18.91 -3.83
N LEU A 93 15.17 17.60 -3.95
CA LEU A 93 15.31 16.65 -2.85
C LEU A 93 16.75 16.13 -2.81
N VAL A 94 17.63 16.98 -2.29
CA VAL A 94 19.05 16.64 -2.12
C VAL A 94 19.29 16.15 -0.70
N TYR A 95 19.93 14.97 -0.58
CA TYR A 95 20.19 14.33 0.71
C TYR A 95 21.67 14.46 1.10
N GLU A 96 22.16 15.70 1.12
CA GLU A 96 23.53 16.01 1.54
C GLU A 96 23.75 15.73 3.02
N GLN A 97 24.96 15.37 3.35
CA GLN A 97 25.38 15.20 4.75
C GLN A 97 25.23 16.53 5.49
N THR A 98 24.58 16.51 6.64
CA THR A 98 24.45 17.71 7.48
C THR A 98 25.69 17.93 8.33
N THR A 99 26.08 19.19 8.50
CA THR A 99 27.09 19.61 9.48
C THR A 99 26.50 19.80 10.87
N ASN A 100 25.17 20.03 10.96
CA ASN A 100 24.44 20.20 12.21
C ASN A 100 23.62 18.95 12.55
N LYS A 101 24.29 17.97 13.16
CA LYS A 101 23.68 16.69 13.53
C LYS A 101 22.71 16.87 14.68
N LYS A 102 21.49 16.38 14.49
CA LYS A 102 20.42 16.34 15.49
C LYS A 102 20.17 14.92 15.98
N LYS A 103 19.69 14.80 17.22
CA LYS A 103 19.06 13.59 17.75
C LYS A 103 17.57 13.63 17.39
N VAL A 104 17.13 12.72 16.56
CA VAL A 104 15.76 12.70 16.00
C VAL A 104 15.00 11.49 16.52
N ALA A 105 13.85 11.73 17.15
CA ALA A 105 12.88 10.68 17.48
C ALA A 105 11.81 10.61 16.41
N VAL A 106 11.61 9.44 15.81
CA VAL A 106 10.50 9.17 14.88
C VAL A 106 9.54 8.20 15.54
N ILE A 107 8.28 8.59 15.71
CA ILE A 107 7.25 7.81 16.40
C ILE A 107 6.27 7.23 15.40
N GLY A 108 6.39 5.93 15.14
CA GLY A 108 5.64 5.17 14.15
C GLY A 108 6.51 4.72 12.98
N ALA A 109 6.69 3.41 12.83
CA ALA A 109 7.45 2.77 11.76
C ALA A 109 6.56 2.37 10.55
N GLY A 110 5.52 3.18 10.27
CA GLY A 110 4.75 3.13 9.04
C GLY A 110 5.47 3.82 7.87
N PRO A 111 4.87 3.88 6.67
CA PRO A 111 5.53 4.41 5.46
C PRO A 111 6.14 5.80 5.63
N ALA A 112 5.44 6.72 6.31
CA ALA A 112 5.93 8.08 6.55
C ALA A 112 7.14 8.10 7.48
N GLY A 113 7.05 7.38 8.60
CA GLY A 113 8.15 7.32 9.59
C GLY A 113 9.37 6.60 9.06
N LEU A 114 9.20 5.51 8.31
CA LEU A 114 10.30 4.79 7.66
C LEU A 114 11.05 5.70 6.69
N SER A 115 10.33 6.43 5.84
CA SER A 115 10.94 7.38 4.90
C SER A 115 11.68 8.50 5.65
N ALA A 116 11.05 9.10 6.67
CA ALA A 116 11.68 10.15 7.45
C ALA A 116 12.93 9.67 8.19
N ALA A 117 12.86 8.52 8.87
CA ALA A 117 13.94 7.98 9.67
C ALA A 117 15.17 7.62 8.83
N THR A 118 14.96 6.92 7.71
CA THR A 118 16.06 6.46 6.85
C THR A 118 16.75 7.63 6.16
N ILE A 119 16.02 8.62 5.66
CA ILE A 119 16.59 9.79 4.99
C ILE A 119 17.29 10.72 6.00
N ALA A 120 16.71 10.96 7.16
CA ALA A 120 17.38 11.74 8.20
C ALA A 120 18.69 11.09 8.63
N ALA A 121 18.70 9.77 8.83
CA ALA A 121 19.92 9.03 9.16
C ALA A 121 20.95 9.03 8.01
N GLN A 122 20.50 8.89 6.75
CA GLN A 122 21.33 9.03 5.55
C GLN A 122 22.04 10.38 5.52
N ARG A 123 21.39 11.46 5.97
CA ARG A 123 21.96 12.82 6.06
C ARG A 123 22.88 13.03 7.27
N GLY A 124 23.04 12.00 8.11
CA GLY A 124 23.99 12.02 9.25
C GLY A 124 23.39 12.38 10.60
N HIS A 125 22.07 12.52 10.72
CA HIS A 125 21.38 12.67 12.01
C HIS A 125 21.44 11.36 12.82
N VAL A 126 21.36 11.46 14.14
CA VAL A 126 21.23 10.32 15.05
C VAL A 126 19.76 10.02 15.25
N VAL A 127 19.25 8.95 14.62
CA VAL A 127 17.82 8.65 14.55
C VAL A 127 17.45 7.46 15.41
N THR A 128 16.41 7.63 16.22
CA THR A 128 15.71 6.55 16.92
C THR A 128 14.28 6.44 16.37
N LEU A 129 13.95 5.27 15.84
CA LEU A 129 12.62 4.96 15.29
C LEU A 129 11.89 4.05 16.27
N PHE A 130 10.73 4.49 16.75
CA PHE A 130 9.88 3.77 17.70
C PHE A 130 8.62 3.24 17.01
N ASP A 131 8.18 2.04 17.39
CA ASP A 131 6.87 1.53 17.04
C ASP A 131 6.29 0.69 18.19
N ALA A 132 4.98 0.81 18.39
CA ALA A 132 4.25 0.01 19.38
C ALA A 132 4.04 -1.44 18.92
N ASP A 133 4.08 -1.68 17.61
CA ASP A 133 3.97 -3.02 17.03
C ASP A 133 5.33 -3.76 17.07
N ASN A 134 5.27 -5.06 16.83
CA ASN A 134 6.45 -5.96 16.82
C ASN A 134 7.20 -5.98 15.47
N ALA A 135 6.74 -5.23 14.47
CA ALA A 135 7.36 -5.17 13.15
C ALA A 135 7.17 -3.77 12.52
N ILE A 136 8.12 -3.37 11.66
CA ILE A 136 7.97 -2.18 10.84
C ILE A 136 6.87 -2.36 9.78
N GLY A 137 6.36 -1.27 9.23
CA GLY A 137 5.46 -1.26 8.05
C GLY A 137 4.09 -0.66 8.29
N GLY A 138 3.58 -0.66 9.54
CA GLY A 138 2.26 -0.08 9.83
C GLY A 138 1.17 -0.62 8.90
N GLN A 139 0.52 0.26 8.14
CA GLN A 139 -0.54 -0.11 7.17
C GLN A 139 -0.06 -1.04 6.04
N PHE A 140 1.22 -1.03 5.67
CA PHE A 140 1.75 -1.96 4.68
C PHE A 140 1.63 -3.43 5.11
N ASN A 141 1.66 -3.70 6.43
CA ASN A 141 1.47 -5.07 6.95
C ASN A 141 0.07 -5.63 6.67
N MET A 142 -0.91 -4.77 6.45
CA MET A 142 -2.25 -5.17 6.01
C MET A 142 -2.34 -5.19 4.47
N ALA A 143 -1.82 -4.14 3.82
CA ALA A 143 -1.88 -4.01 2.37
C ALA A 143 -1.17 -5.14 1.61
N LYS A 144 0.01 -5.58 2.09
CA LYS A 144 0.80 -6.67 1.47
C LYS A 144 0.09 -8.04 1.43
N GLN A 145 -1.01 -8.19 2.16
CA GLN A 145 -1.78 -9.43 2.22
C GLN A 145 -2.93 -9.47 1.21
N ILE A 146 -3.19 -8.36 0.55
CA ILE A 146 -4.24 -8.25 -0.46
C ILE A 146 -3.74 -8.86 -1.76
N PRO A 147 -4.49 -9.77 -2.40
CA PRO A 147 -4.10 -10.35 -3.67
C PRO A 147 -3.72 -9.29 -4.71
N GLY A 148 -2.54 -9.41 -5.30
CA GLY A 148 -1.98 -8.45 -6.24
C GLY A 148 -1.23 -7.27 -5.62
N LYS A 149 -1.06 -7.22 -4.29
CA LYS A 149 -0.29 -6.19 -3.57
C LYS A 149 0.91 -6.76 -2.79
N GLU A 150 1.30 -7.97 -3.07
CA GLU A 150 2.39 -8.67 -2.39
C GLU A 150 3.74 -7.95 -2.54
N GLU A 151 3.92 -7.15 -3.59
CA GLU A 151 5.15 -6.37 -3.78
C GLU A 151 5.45 -5.36 -2.65
N PHE A 152 4.49 -5.07 -1.77
CA PHE A 152 4.79 -4.34 -0.53
C PHE A 152 5.73 -5.10 0.43
N TYR A 153 5.89 -6.42 0.28
CA TYR A 153 6.97 -7.16 0.96
C TYR A 153 8.34 -6.62 0.55
N GLU A 154 8.54 -6.30 -0.74
CA GLU A 154 9.79 -5.72 -1.25
C GLU A 154 10.05 -4.31 -0.69
N THR A 155 8.99 -3.50 -0.56
CA THR A 155 9.12 -2.18 0.08
C THR A 155 9.59 -2.31 1.54
N LEU A 156 9.05 -3.29 2.29
CA LEU A 156 9.47 -3.53 3.66
C LEU A 156 10.88 -4.12 3.75
N ARG A 157 11.27 -5.01 2.82
CA ARG A 157 12.63 -5.52 2.69
C ARG A 157 13.62 -4.35 2.53
N TYR A 158 13.33 -3.44 1.58
CA TYR A 158 14.14 -2.26 1.34
C TYR A 158 14.29 -1.40 2.60
N PHE A 159 13.21 -1.04 3.29
CA PHE A 159 13.30 -0.22 4.49
C PHE A 159 14.03 -0.92 5.64
N ASN A 160 13.87 -2.23 5.82
CA ASN A 160 14.67 -2.98 6.79
C ASN A 160 16.17 -2.86 6.49
N LYS A 161 16.55 -3.00 5.22
CA LYS A 161 17.96 -2.83 4.81
C LYS A 161 18.45 -1.40 5.04
N GLN A 162 17.66 -0.39 4.70
CA GLN A 162 18.03 1.02 4.91
C GLN A 162 18.21 1.38 6.40
N ILE A 163 17.36 0.84 7.28
CA ILE A 163 17.53 0.97 8.74
C ILE A 163 18.92 0.48 9.18
N LEU A 164 19.35 -0.67 8.69
CA LEU A 164 20.65 -1.25 9.03
C LEU A 164 21.81 -0.44 8.43
N LEU A 165 21.73 -0.10 7.13
CA LEU A 165 22.76 0.66 6.42
C LEU A 165 23.04 2.02 7.06
N HIS A 166 21.98 2.74 7.43
CA HIS A 166 22.09 4.07 8.01
C HIS A 166 22.13 4.07 9.54
N LYS A 167 22.22 2.89 10.16
CA LYS A 167 22.34 2.73 11.63
C LYS A 167 21.23 3.41 12.41
N VAL A 168 19.98 3.34 11.90
CA VAL A 168 18.82 3.81 12.65
C VAL A 168 18.61 2.90 13.87
N THR A 169 18.49 3.50 15.06
CA THR A 169 18.16 2.75 16.26
C THR A 169 16.68 2.40 16.25
N LEU A 170 16.34 1.14 15.98
CA LEU A 170 14.95 0.67 15.90
C LEU A 170 14.49 0.12 17.27
N LYS A 171 13.38 0.64 17.78
CA LYS A 171 12.72 0.20 19.04
C LYS A 171 11.29 -0.22 18.75
N LEU A 172 11.08 -1.49 18.47
CA LEU A 172 9.77 -2.12 18.33
C LEU A 172 9.18 -2.48 19.70
N ASN A 173 7.88 -2.84 19.73
CA ASN A 173 7.12 -3.14 20.96
C ASN A 173 7.23 -2.00 21.99
N THR A 174 7.41 -0.76 21.53
CA THR A 174 7.68 0.39 22.38
C THR A 174 6.65 1.49 22.13
N LYS A 175 5.64 1.57 22.99
CA LYS A 175 4.68 2.67 22.99
C LYS A 175 5.26 3.84 23.80
N VAL A 176 5.73 4.86 23.10
CA VAL A 176 6.32 6.04 23.71
C VAL A 176 5.22 6.95 24.27
N SER A 177 5.41 7.45 25.49
CA SER A 177 4.51 8.43 26.14
C SER A 177 4.99 9.87 25.93
N VAL A 178 4.11 10.82 26.24
CA VAL A 178 4.47 12.25 26.26
C VAL A 178 5.59 12.51 27.27
N ASP A 179 5.49 11.91 28.45
CA ASP A 179 6.48 12.07 29.54
C ASP A 179 7.87 11.58 29.15
N ASP A 180 7.94 10.42 28.45
CA ASP A 180 9.22 9.89 27.96
C ASP A 180 9.89 10.87 27.00
N LEU A 181 9.12 11.46 26.08
CA LEU A 181 9.62 12.39 25.08
C LEU A 181 9.96 13.75 25.67
N GLN A 182 9.20 14.24 26.66
CA GLN A 182 9.50 15.50 27.35
C GLN A 182 10.84 15.43 28.10
N LYS A 183 11.11 14.31 28.76
CA LYS A 183 12.35 14.07 29.53
C LYS A 183 13.55 13.67 28.64
N SER A 184 13.30 13.42 27.36
CA SER A 184 14.36 13.01 26.43
C SER A 184 15.20 14.19 25.95
N ASP A 185 16.40 13.85 25.46
CA ASP A 185 17.35 14.78 24.85
C ASP A 185 17.26 14.84 23.32
N PHE A 186 16.11 14.49 22.75
CA PHE A 186 15.88 14.63 21.31
C PHE A 186 15.72 16.09 20.92
N ASP A 187 16.45 16.50 19.88
CA ASP A 187 16.39 17.83 19.30
C ASP A 187 15.14 18.01 18.42
N GLU A 188 14.66 16.90 17.84
CA GLU A 188 13.53 16.89 16.90
C GLU A 188 12.66 15.65 17.13
N ILE A 189 11.35 15.84 17.14
CA ILE A 189 10.37 14.73 17.28
C ILE A 189 9.46 14.71 16.05
N ILE A 190 9.34 13.56 15.42
CA ILE A 190 8.47 13.35 14.24
C ILE A 190 7.36 12.39 14.61
N VAL A 191 6.13 12.89 14.67
CA VAL A 191 4.93 12.08 14.91
C VAL A 191 4.40 11.53 13.61
N ALA A 192 4.62 10.23 13.38
CA ALA A 192 4.22 9.47 12.21
C ALA A 192 3.28 8.30 12.58
N THR A 193 2.50 8.46 13.63
CA THR A 193 1.66 7.45 14.28
C THR A 193 0.45 6.99 13.44
N GLY A 194 0.22 7.62 12.29
CA GLY A 194 -0.77 7.16 11.33
C GLY A 194 -2.19 7.57 11.68
N ILE A 195 -3.13 6.62 11.56
CA ILE A 195 -4.57 6.85 11.65
C ILE A 195 -5.25 5.87 12.61
N LYS A 196 -6.47 6.25 13.02
CA LYS A 196 -7.44 5.34 13.66
C LYS A 196 -8.70 5.23 12.81
N PRO A 197 -9.42 4.10 12.79
CA PRO A 197 -10.75 4.01 12.23
C PRO A 197 -11.68 5.02 12.89
N ARG A 198 -12.50 5.70 12.08
CA ARG A 198 -13.51 6.61 12.59
C ARG A 198 -14.69 5.82 13.16
N ALA A 199 -15.13 6.16 14.36
CA ALA A 199 -16.37 5.64 14.91
C ALA A 199 -17.57 6.12 14.06
N LEU A 200 -18.40 5.17 13.63
CA LEU A 200 -19.65 5.45 12.93
C LEU A 200 -20.79 5.55 13.94
N LYS A 201 -21.72 6.45 13.67
CA LYS A 201 -22.97 6.58 14.45
C LYS A 201 -24.05 5.74 13.79
N ILE A 202 -24.09 4.45 14.10
CA ILE A 202 -25.11 3.50 13.67
C ILE A 202 -25.57 2.80 14.95
N GLU A 203 -26.88 2.70 15.18
CA GLU A 203 -27.43 1.95 16.32
C GLU A 203 -26.95 0.49 16.24
N GLY A 204 -26.45 -0.08 17.34
CA GLY A 204 -25.91 -1.44 17.37
C GLY A 204 -24.53 -1.59 16.73
N ILE A 205 -23.74 -0.52 16.55
CA ILE A 205 -22.37 -0.60 15.98
C ILE A 205 -21.42 -1.47 16.81
N GLU A 206 -21.70 -1.67 18.09
CA GLU A 206 -20.94 -2.54 19.01
C GLU A 206 -21.40 -4.00 18.97
N HIS A 207 -22.33 -4.36 18.09
CA HIS A 207 -22.84 -5.71 17.94
C HIS A 207 -21.72 -6.68 17.56
N GLU A 208 -21.77 -7.93 18.03
CA GLU A 208 -20.74 -8.95 17.81
C GLU A 208 -20.45 -9.26 16.32
N LYS A 209 -21.43 -9.05 15.44
CA LYS A 209 -21.27 -9.19 13.99
C LYS A 209 -20.39 -8.12 13.37
N VAL A 210 -20.09 -7.02 14.09
CA VAL A 210 -19.33 -5.90 13.55
C VAL A 210 -17.84 -6.11 13.75
N LEU A 211 -17.11 -6.03 12.67
CA LEU A 211 -15.66 -6.11 12.64
C LEU A 211 -15.08 -4.84 12.00
N SER A 212 -13.93 -4.41 12.46
CA SER A 212 -13.13 -3.43 11.72
C SER A 212 -12.29 -4.12 10.63
N TYR A 213 -11.82 -3.37 9.64
CA TYR A 213 -10.85 -3.90 8.66
C TYR A 213 -9.55 -4.36 9.34
N ILE A 214 -9.19 -3.78 10.50
CA ILE A 214 -8.04 -4.17 11.30
C ILE A 214 -8.27 -5.56 11.90
N ASP A 215 -9.47 -5.84 12.41
CA ASP A 215 -9.83 -7.17 12.92
C ASP A 215 -9.65 -8.24 11.82
N VAL A 216 -10.07 -7.93 10.60
CA VAL A 216 -9.98 -8.86 9.47
C VAL A 216 -8.55 -9.01 8.96
N LEU A 217 -7.85 -7.91 8.67
CA LEU A 217 -6.56 -7.95 7.99
C LEU A 217 -5.36 -8.12 8.95
N LYS A 218 -5.41 -7.53 10.15
CA LYS A 218 -4.32 -7.62 11.13
C LYS A 218 -4.55 -8.74 12.14
N HIS A 219 -5.73 -8.79 12.74
CA HIS A 219 -6.02 -9.76 13.81
C HIS A 219 -6.56 -11.10 13.28
N LYS A 220 -6.82 -11.22 11.97
CA LYS A 220 -7.28 -12.47 11.33
C LYS A 220 -8.52 -13.07 11.97
N LYS A 221 -9.42 -12.23 12.51
CA LYS A 221 -10.68 -12.72 13.05
C LYS A 221 -11.47 -13.47 11.98
N PRO A 222 -12.12 -14.58 12.31
CA PRO A 222 -12.91 -15.33 11.36
C PRO A 222 -14.09 -14.50 10.83
N VAL A 223 -14.33 -14.61 9.54
CA VAL A 223 -15.44 -13.92 8.86
C VAL A 223 -16.34 -14.97 8.22
N GLY A 224 -17.64 -14.86 8.44
CA GLY A 224 -18.65 -15.80 7.92
C GLY A 224 -18.82 -15.76 6.39
N LYS A 225 -19.86 -16.44 5.89
CA LYS A 225 -20.10 -16.61 4.46
C LYS A 225 -20.79 -15.42 3.81
N ARG A 226 -21.65 -14.71 4.52
CA ARG A 226 -22.38 -13.54 4.04
C ARG A 226 -21.87 -12.28 4.74
N VAL A 227 -21.32 -11.33 4.00
CA VAL A 227 -20.58 -10.21 4.56
C VAL A 227 -21.00 -8.90 3.95
N ALA A 228 -21.36 -7.93 4.79
CA ALA A 228 -21.53 -6.54 4.37
C ALA A 228 -20.22 -5.77 4.61
N VAL A 229 -19.73 -5.06 3.60
CA VAL A 229 -18.56 -4.17 3.69
C VAL A 229 -19.05 -2.73 3.61
N ILE A 230 -18.97 -2.00 4.71
CA ILE A 230 -19.39 -0.60 4.78
C ILE A 230 -18.20 0.32 4.44
N GLY A 231 -18.25 0.90 3.24
CA GLY A 231 -17.22 1.76 2.68
C GLY A 231 -16.70 1.24 1.34
N ALA A 232 -16.72 2.11 0.32
CA ALA A 232 -16.34 1.77 -1.05
C ALA A 232 -15.12 2.58 -1.54
N GLY A 233 -14.24 2.96 -0.63
CA GLY A 233 -12.90 3.48 -0.89
C GLY A 233 -11.87 2.37 -1.01
N GLY A 234 -10.57 2.71 -1.08
CA GLY A 234 -9.48 1.75 -1.22
C GLY A 234 -9.53 0.59 -0.22
N ILE A 235 -9.72 0.88 1.08
CA ILE A 235 -9.80 -0.16 2.12
C ILE A 235 -10.99 -1.11 1.89
N GLY A 236 -12.15 -0.58 1.48
CA GLY A 236 -13.32 -1.43 1.19
C GLY A 236 -13.09 -2.37 0.02
N PHE A 237 -12.40 -1.90 -1.02
CA PHE A 237 -11.96 -2.74 -2.13
C PHE A 237 -10.95 -3.80 -1.67
N ASP A 238 -9.93 -3.40 -0.92
CA ASP A 238 -8.90 -4.30 -0.39
C ASP A 238 -9.50 -5.43 0.47
N VAL A 239 -10.38 -5.06 1.41
CA VAL A 239 -11.09 -6.05 2.25
C VAL A 239 -11.96 -6.98 1.41
N SER A 240 -12.67 -6.44 0.41
CA SER A 240 -13.51 -7.26 -0.47
C SER A 240 -12.69 -8.21 -1.34
N GLU A 241 -11.54 -7.78 -1.87
CA GLU A 241 -10.60 -8.63 -2.59
C GLU A 241 -10.04 -9.73 -1.69
N TYR A 242 -9.57 -9.36 -0.49
CA TYR A 242 -9.09 -10.32 0.50
C TYR A 242 -10.14 -11.38 0.88
N LEU A 243 -11.38 -10.95 1.16
CA LEU A 243 -12.47 -11.86 1.56
C LEU A 243 -13.03 -12.70 0.40
N SER A 244 -12.92 -12.24 -0.84
CA SER A 244 -13.37 -12.96 -2.03
C SER A 244 -12.34 -13.96 -2.57
N HIS A 245 -11.15 -13.99 -1.97
CA HIS A 245 -10.06 -14.90 -2.35
C HIS A 245 -9.94 -16.10 -1.40
N LYS A 246 -9.42 -17.22 -1.93
CA LYS A 246 -9.12 -18.43 -1.15
C LYS A 246 -7.79 -19.00 -1.61
N GLY A 247 -6.93 -19.32 -0.66
CA GLY A 247 -5.61 -19.91 -0.93
C GLY A 247 -4.55 -18.88 -1.29
N GLU A 248 -3.55 -19.29 -2.05
CA GLU A 248 -2.48 -18.44 -2.52
C GLU A 248 -2.97 -17.46 -3.60
N SER A 249 -2.42 -16.25 -3.60
CA SER A 249 -2.75 -15.24 -4.61
C SER A 249 -2.30 -15.69 -5.99
N THR A 250 -3.18 -15.60 -6.99
CA THR A 250 -2.85 -15.93 -8.37
C THR A 250 -1.72 -15.08 -8.94
N SER A 251 -1.51 -13.87 -8.40
CA SER A 251 -0.38 -12.99 -8.78
C SER A 251 1.01 -13.58 -8.48
N LEU A 252 1.08 -14.57 -7.59
CA LEU A 252 2.31 -15.29 -7.25
C LEU A 252 2.55 -16.54 -8.11
N ASN A 253 1.58 -16.92 -8.94
CA ASN A 253 1.64 -18.08 -9.81
C ASN A 253 1.24 -17.69 -11.24
N ILE A 254 2.23 -17.67 -12.14
CA ILE A 254 2.03 -17.21 -13.53
C ILE A 254 0.95 -18.03 -14.24
N ASP A 255 0.95 -19.35 -14.13
CA ASP A 255 0.00 -20.20 -14.84
C ASP A 255 -1.43 -20.02 -14.31
N ALA A 256 -1.59 -19.88 -12.99
CA ALA A 256 -2.87 -19.56 -12.36
C ALA A 256 -3.38 -18.19 -12.79
N TRP A 257 -2.50 -17.19 -12.85
CA TRP A 257 -2.85 -15.84 -13.30
C TRP A 257 -3.25 -15.79 -14.77
N LEU A 258 -2.50 -16.44 -15.65
CA LEU A 258 -2.83 -16.53 -17.08
C LEU A 258 -4.19 -17.19 -17.30
N LYS A 259 -4.47 -18.27 -16.59
CA LYS A 259 -5.76 -18.97 -16.62
C LYS A 259 -6.90 -18.08 -16.11
N GLU A 260 -6.70 -17.41 -14.98
CA GLU A 260 -7.68 -16.49 -14.40
C GLU A 260 -8.07 -15.38 -15.39
N TRP A 261 -7.11 -14.83 -16.14
CA TRP A 261 -7.35 -13.75 -17.08
C TRP A 261 -7.60 -14.19 -18.52
N GLY A 262 -7.56 -15.49 -18.82
CA GLY A 262 -7.78 -16.05 -20.15
C GLY A 262 -6.67 -15.67 -21.12
N ILE A 263 -5.42 -15.86 -20.72
CA ILE A 263 -4.25 -15.54 -21.54
C ILE A 263 -3.56 -16.83 -21.98
N ASP A 264 -3.37 -16.98 -23.29
CA ASP A 264 -2.66 -18.11 -23.89
C ASP A 264 -1.13 -17.93 -23.77
N LYS A 265 -0.49 -18.89 -23.10
CA LYS A 265 0.96 -18.94 -22.93
C LYS A 265 1.67 -19.56 -24.14
N SER A 266 0.99 -20.36 -24.96
CA SER A 266 1.56 -21.00 -26.18
C SER A 266 1.85 -19.98 -27.26
N ILE A 267 1.22 -18.80 -27.21
CA ILE A 267 1.31 -17.72 -28.19
C ILE A 267 0.69 -18.12 -29.55
N GLU A 268 -0.21 -19.10 -29.56
CA GLU A 268 -0.95 -19.50 -30.76
C GLU A 268 -2.20 -18.68 -30.97
N ALA A 269 -2.88 -18.35 -29.87
CA ALA A 269 -4.03 -17.45 -29.91
C ALA A 269 -3.61 -16.02 -30.31
N ARG A 270 -4.34 -15.42 -31.25
CA ARG A 270 -4.08 -14.04 -31.68
C ARG A 270 -4.13 -13.09 -30.48
N SER A 271 -3.11 -12.26 -30.31
CA SER A 271 -2.92 -11.38 -29.16
C SER A 271 -2.87 -12.09 -27.82
N GLY A 272 -2.74 -13.42 -27.81
CA GLY A 272 -2.74 -14.25 -26.60
C GLY A 272 -4.08 -14.38 -25.90
N ILE A 273 -5.20 -13.94 -26.49
CA ILE A 273 -6.52 -13.89 -25.83
C ILE A 273 -7.67 -14.34 -26.74
N GLU A 274 -7.48 -14.50 -28.07
CA GLU A 274 -8.56 -14.88 -28.99
C GLU A 274 -9.07 -16.27 -28.63
N ASP A 275 -10.38 -16.40 -28.43
CA ASP A 275 -11.09 -17.62 -28.04
C ASP A 275 -10.73 -18.23 -26.68
N ILE A 276 -9.86 -17.58 -25.89
CA ILE A 276 -9.52 -18.02 -24.55
C ILE A 276 -10.47 -17.38 -23.51
N LYS A 277 -11.15 -18.22 -22.75
CA LYS A 277 -12.10 -17.75 -21.72
C LYS A 277 -11.39 -17.60 -20.36
N PRO A 278 -11.54 -16.43 -19.69
CA PRO A 278 -11.07 -16.25 -18.31
C PRO A 278 -11.78 -17.22 -17.35
N GLU A 279 -11.02 -17.87 -16.48
CA GLU A 279 -11.54 -18.79 -15.46
C GLU A 279 -11.26 -18.24 -14.06
N PHE A 280 -12.25 -17.52 -13.50
CA PHE A 280 -12.14 -16.99 -12.13
C PHE A 280 -12.63 -18.02 -11.11
N ASP A 281 -11.83 -18.25 -10.09
CA ASP A 281 -12.28 -19.02 -8.94
C ASP A 281 -13.46 -18.32 -8.26
N PRO A 282 -14.50 -19.05 -7.87
CA PRO A 282 -15.65 -18.46 -7.19
C PRO A 282 -15.23 -17.89 -5.82
N SER A 283 -15.82 -16.76 -5.46
CA SER A 283 -15.64 -16.23 -4.10
C SER A 283 -16.13 -17.23 -3.06
N PRO A 284 -15.36 -17.50 -1.99
CA PRO A 284 -15.81 -18.33 -0.87
C PRO A 284 -16.89 -17.67 -0.03
N ARG A 285 -17.19 -16.40 -0.29
CA ARG A 285 -18.17 -15.58 0.44
C ARG A 285 -19.08 -14.81 -0.51
N GLU A 286 -20.30 -14.56 -0.07
CA GLU A 286 -21.21 -13.60 -0.68
C GLU A 286 -20.95 -12.23 -0.03
N ILE A 287 -20.47 -11.28 -0.84
CA ILE A 287 -20.01 -9.96 -0.36
C ILE A 287 -20.90 -8.86 -0.90
N PHE A 288 -21.33 -7.98 -0.02
CA PHE A 288 -22.15 -6.80 -0.32
C PHE A 288 -21.36 -5.55 0.07
N MET A 289 -20.92 -4.78 -0.91
CA MET A 289 -20.21 -3.53 -0.67
C MET A 289 -21.18 -2.36 -0.69
N PHE A 290 -21.18 -1.59 0.40
CA PHE A 290 -22.10 -0.49 0.62
C PHE A 290 -21.43 0.88 0.48
N LYS A 291 -22.18 1.83 -0.10
CA LYS A 291 -21.79 3.22 -0.25
C LYS A 291 -22.99 4.15 -0.03
N ARG A 292 -22.81 5.20 0.79
CA ARG A 292 -23.89 6.18 1.06
C ARG A 292 -24.21 7.07 -0.12
N SER A 293 -23.19 7.51 -0.84
CA SER A 293 -23.35 8.45 -1.97
C SER A 293 -23.67 7.73 -3.27
N ALA A 294 -24.24 8.45 -4.22
CA ALA A 294 -24.37 8.03 -5.61
C ALA A 294 -23.01 7.90 -6.32
N GLY A 295 -23.04 7.42 -7.56
CA GLY A 295 -21.90 7.41 -8.49
C GLY A 295 -21.04 6.14 -8.42
N LYS A 296 -19.85 6.20 -9.02
CA LYS A 296 -18.99 5.05 -9.26
C LYS A 296 -18.35 4.52 -7.97
N PHE A 297 -18.37 3.20 -7.76
CA PHE A 297 -17.62 2.55 -6.71
C PHE A 297 -16.12 2.63 -7.01
N GLY A 298 -15.31 2.90 -5.98
CA GLY A 298 -13.87 3.09 -6.16
C GLY A 298 -13.54 4.28 -7.07
N GLY A 299 -14.29 5.39 -6.98
CA GLY A 299 -14.03 6.60 -7.77
C GLY A 299 -12.63 7.19 -7.53
N ASN A 300 -12.09 6.99 -6.33
CA ASN A 300 -10.78 7.49 -5.91
C ASN A 300 -9.63 6.46 -6.12
N LEU A 301 -9.92 5.30 -6.71
CA LEU A 301 -8.86 4.35 -7.08
C LEU A 301 -8.02 4.91 -8.23
N GLY A 302 -6.76 4.48 -8.30
CA GLY A 302 -5.83 4.90 -9.34
C GLY A 302 -6.42 4.86 -10.76
N LYS A 303 -6.12 5.85 -11.57
CA LYS A 303 -6.69 5.97 -12.93
C LYS A 303 -6.37 4.76 -13.80
N THR A 304 -5.13 4.30 -13.73
CA THR A 304 -4.64 3.19 -14.56
C THR A 304 -4.97 1.82 -14.01
N THR A 305 -5.21 1.66 -12.70
CA THR A 305 -5.41 0.36 -12.03
C THR A 305 -6.81 0.16 -11.47
N GLY A 306 -7.54 1.22 -11.17
CA GLY A 306 -8.84 1.12 -10.49
C GLY A 306 -9.92 0.34 -11.27
N TRP A 307 -9.79 0.23 -12.60
CA TRP A 307 -10.69 -0.57 -13.42
C TRP A 307 -10.47 -2.08 -13.20
N ILE A 308 -9.22 -2.50 -12.92
CA ILE A 308 -8.85 -3.89 -12.64
C ILE A 308 -9.57 -4.35 -11.36
N HIS A 309 -9.43 -3.58 -10.26
CA HIS A 309 -10.08 -3.88 -8.98
C HIS A 309 -11.61 -4.00 -9.14
N ARG A 310 -12.24 -3.07 -9.87
CA ARG A 310 -13.68 -3.17 -10.15
C ARG A 310 -14.06 -4.38 -10.97
N SER A 311 -13.25 -4.74 -11.98
CA SER A 311 -13.46 -5.91 -12.82
C SER A 311 -13.33 -7.20 -12.00
N SER A 312 -12.28 -7.32 -11.20
CA SER A 312 -12.02 -8.45 -10.32
C SER A 312 -13.21 -8.71 -9.37
N LEU A 313 -13.64 -7.70 -8.62
CA LEU A 313 -14.78 -7.84 -7.70
C LEU A 313 -16.09 -8.19 -8.41
N LYS A 314 -16.33 -7.64 -9.61
CA LYS A 314 -17.52 -8.01 -10.42
C LYS A 314 -17.47 -9.48 -10.84
N LYS A 315 -16.31 -9.97 -11.30
CA LYS A 315 -16.11 -11.36 -11.67
C LYS A 315 -16.27 -12.30 -10.48
N LYS A 316 -15.87 -11.86 -9.28
CA LYS A 316 -16.12 -12.55 -7.99
C LYS A 316 -17.56 -12.38 -7.49
N LYS A 317 -18.45 -11.75 -8.26
CA LYS A 317 -19.89 -11.53 -7.96
C LYS A 317 -20.14 -10.71 -6.70
N VAL A 318 -19.22 -9.82 -6.33
CA VAL A 318 -19.45 -8.84 -5.26
C VAL A 318 -20.61 -7.91 -5.66
N GLN A 319 -21.59 -7.74 -4.79
CA GLN A 319 -22.75 -6.88 -5.01
C GLN A 319 -22.45 -5.45 -4.54
N PHE A 320 -22.72 -4.47 -5.39
CA PHE A 320 -22.48 -3.05 -5.12
C PHE A 320 -23.78 -2.35 -4.82
N ILE A 321 -23.96 -1.83 -3.60
CA ILE A 321 -25.19 -1.19 -3.11
C ILE A 321 -24.87 0.25 -2.73
N SER A 322 -25.41 1.20 -3.50
CA SER A 322 -25.21 2.65 -3.30
C SER A 322 -26.47 3.35 -2.80
N GLU A 323 -26.31 4.62 -2.44
CA GLU A 323 -27.38 5.53 -2.04
C GLU A 323 -28.19 5.02 -0.85
N VAL A 324 -27.44 4.53 0.18
CA VAL A 324 -28.04 3.98 1.38
C VAL A 324 -27.81 4.87 2.61
N SER A 325 -28.75 4.81 3.54
CA SER A 325 -28.60 5.32 4.90
C SER A 325 -28.70 4.15 5.87
N TYR A 326 -27.66 3.91 6.66
CA TYR A 326 -27.66 2.86 7.68
C TYR A 326 -28.49 3.30 8.86
N THR A 327 -29.34 2.41 9.37
CA THR A 327 -30.23 2.71 10.50
C THR A 327 -29.85 1.95 11.76
N LYS A 328 -29.65 0.63 11.66
CA LYS A 328 -29.43 -0.24 12.82
C LYS A 328 -28.64 -1.49 12.44
N ILE A 329 -27.96 -2.09 13.41
CA ILE A 329 -27.34 -3.43 13.34
C ILE A 329 -27.86 -4.24 14.51
N ASP A 330 -28.32 -5.47 14.26
CA ASP A 330 -28.80 -6.41 15.26
C ASP A 330 -28.65 -7.87 14.79
N ASP A 331 -29.31 -8.82 15.49
CA ASP A 331 -29.28 -10.24 15.15
C ASP A 331 -29.81 -10.56 13.75
N GLU A 332 -30.74 -9.75 13.22
CA GLU A 332 -31.26 -9.92 11.87
C GLU A 332 -30.25 -9.48 10.79
N GLY A 333 -29.32 -8.56 11.10
CA GLY A 333 -28.29 -8.11 10.21
C GLY A 333 -28.12 -6.60 10.11
N LEU A 334 -27.87 -6.09 8.90
CA LEU A 334 -27.74 -4.67 8.59
C LEU A 334 -29.06 -4.09 8.09
N HIS A 335 -29.61 -3.17 8.85
CA HIS A 335 -30.80 -2.40 8.48
C HIS A 335 -30.36 -1.11 7.78
N TYR A 336 -30.99 -0.82 6.65
CA TYR A 336 -30.70 0.37 5.86
C TYR A 336 -31.91 0.84 5.05
N VAL A 337 -31.90 2.10 4.69
CA VAL A 337 -32.87 2.70 3.77
C VAL A 337 -32.23 2.87 2.41
N GLN A 338 -32.92 2.43 1.36
CA GLN A 338 -32.55 2.67 -0.03
C GLN A 338 -33.84 2.97 -0.83
N ASN A 339 -33.83 4.04 -1.65
CA ASN A 339 -35.01 4.49 -2.41
C ASN A 339 -36.24 4.72 -1.53
N LYS A 340 -36.05 5.24 -0.31
CA LYS A 340 -37.10 5.45 0.72
C LYS A 340 -37.72 4.16 1.28
N GLU A 341 -37.18 3.01 0.96
CA GLU A 341 -37.64 1.72 1.47
C GLU A 341 -36.68 1.23 2.57
N ASN A 342 -37.27 0.72 3.66
CA ASN A 342 -36.52 0.03 4.70
C ASN A 342 -36.17 -1.37 4.22
N LYS A 343 -34.88 -1.74 4.35
CA LYS A 343 -34.36 -3.04 3.94
C LYS A 343 -33.49 -3.63 5.05
N ILE A 344 -33.51 -4.95 5.13
CA ILE A 344 -32.65 -5.73 6.05
C ILE A 344 -31.80 -6.67 5.21
N LEU A 345 -30.49 -6.58 5.37
CA LEU A 345 -29.56 -7.55 4.79
C LEU A 345 -29.10 -8.51 5.87
N LYS A 346 -29.57 -9.75 5.80
CA LYS A 346 -29.12 -10.84 6.69
C LYS A 346 -27.67 -11.19 6.34
N VAL A 347 -26.76 -11.00 7.29
CA VAL A 347 -25.33 -11.27 7.16
C VAL A 347 -24.75 -11.87 8.42
N ASP A 348 -23.66 -12.62 8.24
CA ASP A 348 -22.88 -13.17 9.36
C ASP A 348 -22.02 -12.08 10.01
N HIS A 349 -21.38 -11.21 9.17
CA HIS A 349 -20.54 -10.13 9.65
C HIS A 349 -20.70 -8.85 8.83
N ILE A 350 -20.39 -7.73 9.46
CA ILE A 350 -20.36 -6.40 8.88
C ILE A 350 -18.97 -5.82 9.10
N VAL A 351 -18.23 -5.57 8.02
CA VAL A 351 -16.85 -5.04 8.10
C VAL A 351 -16.86 -3.55 7.84
N ILE A 352 -16.41 -2.77 8.83
CA ILE A 352 -16.35 -1.31 8.73
C ILE A 352 -15.04 -0.88 8.07
N CYS A 353 -15.17 -0.27 6.89
CA CYS A 353 -14.08 0.28 6.07
C CYS A 353 -14.26 1.79 5.80
N ALA A 354 -15.14 2.47 6.54
CA ALA A 354 -15.60 3.82 6.25
C ALA A 354 -15.00 4.86 7.17
N GLY A 355 -14.03 5.59 6.63
CA GLY A 355 -13.46 6.77 7.25
C GLY A 355 -12.34 6.49 8.26
N GLN A 356 -11.45 7.46 8.34
CA GLN A 356 -10.26 7.45 9.19
C GLN A 356 -10.13 8.80 9.87
N ILE A 357 -9.46 8.83 11.01
CA ILE A 357 -9.07 10.06 11.70
C ILE A 357 -7.57 10.05 11.99
N PRO A 358 -6.90 11.20 11.97
CA PRO A 358 -5.49 11.31 12.35
C PRO A 358 -5.26 10.83 13.78
N PHE A 359 -4.21 10.04 13.98
CA PHE A 359 -3.77 9.65 15.31
C PHE A 359 -2.54 10.46 15.72
N LYS A 360 -2.74 11.60 16.37
CA LYS A 360 -1.70 12.56 16.76
C LYS A 360 -1.78 13.04 18.21
N GLU A 361 -2.17 12.14 19.11
CA GLU A 361 -2.35 12.45 20.55
C GLU A 361 -1.08 13.01 21.22
N LEU A 362 0.10 12.65 20.71
CA LEU A 362 1.38 13.14 21.23
C LEU A 362 1.69 14.59 20.81
N TYR A 363 1.09 15.09 19.72
CA TYR A 363 1.53 16.33 19.08
C TYR A 363 1.32 17.54 19.97
N GLN A 364 0.09 17.85 20.37
CA GLN A 364 -0.21 19.06 21.10
C GLN A 364 0.48 19.11 22.48
N PRO A 365 0.46 18.04 23.31
CA PRO A 365 1.15 18.07 24.60
C PRO A 365 2.67 18.29 24.50
N LEU A 366 3.32 17.77 23.44
CA LEU A 366 4.75 17.99 23.23
C LEU A 366 5.04 19.41 22.74
N LEU A 367 4.19 19.96 21.89
CA LEU A 367 4.28 21.34 21.43
C LEU A 367 4.13 22.32 22.62
N ASP A 368 3.13 22.08 23.48
CA ASP A 368 2.88 22.88 24.69
C ASP A 368 4.05 22.81 25.69
N ALA A 369 4.80 21.69 25.67
CA ALA A 369 6.03 21.54 26.46
C ALA A 369 7.29 22.16 25.81
N GLY A 370 7.13 22.86 24.69
CA GLY A 370 8.23 23.56 24.00
C GLY A 370 9.16 22.66 23.21
N LYS A 371 8.74 21.42 22.86
CA LYS A 371 9.53 20.52 22.01
C LYS A 371 9.35 20.88 20.53
N ASN A 372 10.40 20.66 19.74
CA ASN A 372 10.32 20.74 18.28
C ASN A 372 9.61 19.49 17.75
N VAL A 373 8.37 19.64 17.28
CA VAL A 373 7.52 18.52 16.87
C VAL A 373 6.97 18.74 15.48
N ASN A 374 7.16 17.76 14.61
CA ASN A 374 6.55 17.70 13.29
C ASN A 374 5.57 16.53 13.20
N VAL A 375 4.52 16.68 12.38
CA VAL A 375 3.52 15.62 12.12
C VAL A 375 3.52 15.29 10.65
N ILE A 376 3.54 13.98 10.31
CA ILE A 376 3.58 13.50 8.93
C ILE A 376 2.63 12.31 8.70
N GLY A 377 2.34 12.06 7.43
CA GLY A 377 1.56 10.91 6.99
C GLY A 377 0.10 10.96 7.45
N GLY A 378 -0.43 9.83 7.87
CA GLY A 378 -1.81 9.72 8.36
C GLY A 378 -2.08 10.51 9.64
N ALA A 379 -1.06 10.74 10.47
CA ALA A 379 -1.16 11.56 11.69
C ALA A 379 -1.40 13.04 11.37
N ASP A 380 -0.91 13.53 10.22
CA ASP A 380 -1.18 14.87 9.74
C ASP A 380 -2.57 14.95 9.10
N PHE A 381 -2.83 14.10 8.12
CA PHE A 381 -4.08 14.09 7.36
C PHE A 381 -4.55 12.68 7.03
N ALA A 382 -5.80 12.36 7.36
CA ALA A 382 -6.42 11.05 7.19
C ALA A 382 -7.45 10.97 6.05
N GLY A 383 -7.52 11.96 5.17
CA GLY A 383 -8.53 12.03 4.10
C GLY A 383 -8.40 10.93 3.06
N GLU A 384 -7.19 10.52 2.73
CA GLU A 384 -6.83 9.35 1.94
C GLU A 384 -5.68 8.61 2.60
N LEU A 385 -5.80 7.29 2.72
CA LEU A 385 -4.66 6.44 3.05
C LEU A 385 -3.83 6.24 1.79
N ASP A 386 -2.86 7.12 1.59
CA ASP A 386 -2.01 7.17 0.42
C ASP A 386 -0.54 7.02 0.83
N ALA A 387 0.03 5.87 0.48
CA ALA A 387 1.44 5.58 0.73
C ALA A 387 2.37 6.56 0.00
N LYS A 388 1.99 7.01 -1.21
CA LYS A 388 2.72 8.01 -1.99
C LYS A 388 2.88 9.32 -1.19
N ARG A 389 1.77 9.85 -0.65
CA ARG A 389 1.79 11.05 0.15
C ARG A 389 2.58 10.86 1.45
N ALA A 390 2.37 9.73 2.13
CA ALA A 390 3.04 9.43 3.39
C ALA A 390 4.56 9.38 3.24
N ILE A 391 5.07 8.65 2.25
CA ILE A 391 6.51 8.53 1.96
C ILE A 391 7.07 9.89 1.53
N ASN A 392 6.36 10.62 0.65
CA ASN A 392 6.78 11.94 0.18
C ASN A 392 6.87 12.98 1.32
N GLN A 393 5.91 13.00 2.27
CA GLN A 393 5.99 13.88 3.44
C GLN A 393 7.20 13.55 4.31
N GLY A 394 7.44 12.27 4.60
CA GLY A 394 8.61 11.83 5.37
C GLY A 394 9.92 12.24 4.72
N CYS A 395 10.04 11.99 3.41
CA CYS A 395 11.18 12.35 2.59
C CYS A 395 11.44 13.88 2.62
N ARG A 396 10.42 14.69 2.33
CA ARG A 396 10.57 16.16 2.26
C ARG A 396 10.84 16.81 3.62
N LEU A 397 10.30 16.25 4.69
CA LEU A 397 10.63 16.71 6.04
C LEU A 397 12.10 16.40 6.36
N ALA A 398 12.51 15.15 6.19
CA ALA A 398 13.87 14.72 6.50
C ALA A 398 14.94 15.43 5.65
N ALA A 399 14.62 15.79 4.40
CA ALA A 399 15.51 16.57 3.55
C ALA A 399 15.79 18.00 4.06
N LYS A 400 14.98 18.53 4.98
CA LYS A 400 15.08 19.88 5.53
C LYS A 400 15.64 19.95 6.95
N LEU A 401 15.75 18.82 7.66
CA LEU A 401 16.28 18.77 9.03
C LEU A 401 17.75 19.21 9.08
#